data_bef7002963c2a40c6dc62869bbc9d75e
#
_entry.id   bef7002963c2a40c6dc62869bbc9d75e
#
_cell.length_a   1.000
_cell.length_b   1.000
_cell.length_c   1.000
_cell.angle_alpha   90.00
_cell.angle_beta   90.00
_cell.angle_gamma   90.00
#
_symmetry.space_group_name_H-M   'P 1'
#
loop_
_entity.id
_entity.type
_entity.pdbx_description
1 polymer ?
#
loop_
_entity_poly.entity_id
_entity_poly.type
_entity_poly.pdbx_seq_one_letter_code
_entity_poly.pdbx_strand_id
1 'polypeptide(L)'
;MKLTVLSENAVLYPGLEGEFGLSVYLEEGDTRLLFDTGERDACLRNAEKLGIDLRRVTAVAFSHNHRDHCGGFLRLAELLPPDVPIYAHSGFFIRKWWDHRCDPPQQETYAQTLELVGPPIEPSWFFQQGLTGF
;
A
#
# COMPACT_ATOMS: atom_id res chain seq x y z
N MET A 1 12.41 -17.63 7.31
CA MET A 1 11.56 -16.56 6.68
C MET A 1 10.10 -17.02 6.70
N LYS A 2 9.20 -16.15 7.13
CA LYS A 2 7.75 -16.38 7.07
C LYS A 2 7.13 -15.25 6.25
N LEU A 3 6.24 -15.60 5.33
CA LEU A 3 5.49 -14.68 4.51
C LEU A 3 3.99 -14.83 4.83
N THR A 4 3.31 -13.71 5.07
CA THR A 4 1.87 -13.66 5.32
C THR A 4 1.24 -12.66 4.37
N VAL A 5 0.30 -13.09 3.54
CA VAL A 5 -0.50 -12.19 2.70
C VAL A 5 -1.56 -11.55 3.58
N LEU A 6 -1.53 -10.22 3.68
CA LEU A 6 -2.47 -9.44 4.47
C LEU A 6 -3.63 -8.88 3.65
N SER A 7 -3.42 -8.63 2.36
CA SER A 7 -4.47 -8.21 1.43
C SER A 7 -4.24 -8.83 0.06
N GLU A 8 -5.31 -9.29 -0.54
CA GLU A 8 -5.35 -9.89 -1.87
C GLU A 8 -6.81 -9.90 -2.36
N ASN A 9 -7.01 -9.97 -3.68
CA ASN A 9 -8.33 -9.88 -4.31
C ASN A 9 -9.28 -11.02 -3.95
N ALA A 10 -8.74 -12.21 -3.64
CA ALA A 10 -9.51 -13.38 -3.31
C ALA A 10 -9.07 -13.98 -1.97
N VAL A 11 -9.99 -14.09 -1.03
CA VAL A 11 -9.73 -14.66 0.29
C VAL A 11 -10.59 -15.90 0.49
N LEU A 12 -9.94 -17.04 0.69
CA LEU A 12 -10.60 -18.31 0.95
C LEU A 12 -10.63 -18.66 2.45
N TYR A 13 -9.91 -17.89 3.28
CA TYR A 13 -9.84 -18.18 4.71
C TYR A 13 -10.96 -17.47 5.47
N PRO A 14 -11.81 -18.22 6.22
CA PRO A 14 -12.91 -17.63 6.98
C PRO A 14 -12.43 -16.57 7.97
N GLY A 15 -13.10 -15.44 7.98
CA GLY A 15 -12.82 -14.33 8.90
C GLY A 15 -11.80 -13.32 8.41
N LEU A 16 -11.05 -13.60 7.34
CA LEU A 16 -10.23 -12.59 6.68
C LEU A 16 -11.04 -11.85 5.60
N GLU A 17 -10.58 -10.67 5.26
CA GLU A 17 -11.21 -9.77 4.30
C GLU A 17 -10.34 -9.66 3.05
N GLY A 18 -10.96 -9.80 1.87
CA GLY A 18 -10.35 -9.48 0.59
C GLY A 18 -10.63 -8.03 0.21
N GLU A 19 -9.69 -7.43 -0.50
CA GLU A 19 -9.90 -6.18 -1.21
C GLU A 19 -9.05 -6.17 -2.48
N PHE A 20 -9.35 -5.26 -3.40
CA PHE A 20 -8.52 -5.08 -4.58
C PHE A 20 -7.14 -4.58 -4.16
N GLY A 21 -6.09 -5.34 -4.50
CA GLY A 21 -4.71 -4.98 -4.19
C GLY A 21 -3.94 -5.99 -3.36
N LEU A 22 -2.66 -5.69 -3.17
CA LEU A 22 -1.71 -6.57 -2.51
C LEU A 22 -1.15 -5.93 -1.24
N SER A 23 -1.02 -6.72 -0.19
CA SER A 23 -0.17 -6.42 0.97
C SER A 23 0.41 -7.71 1.52
N VAL A 24 1.72 -7.72 1.74
CA VAL A 24 2.47 -8.88 2.21
C VAL A 24 3.33 -8.49 3.41
N TYR A 25 3.25 -9.27 4.47
CA TYR A 25 4.09 -9.14 5.65
C TYR A 25 5.14 -10.24 5.67
N LEU A 26 6.40 -9.86 5.78
CA LEU A 26 7.56 -10.74 5.80
C LEU A 26 8.28 -10.66 7.14
N GLU A 27 8.61 -11.82 7.71
CA GLU A 27 9.36 -11.94 8.95
C GLU A 27 10.61 -12.80 8.74
N GLU A 28 11.78 -12.26 9.09
CA GLU A 28 13.04 -13.00 9.10
C GLU A 28 13.95 -12.45 10.21
N GLY A 29 14.23 -13.24 11.22
CA GLY A 29 14.97 -12.79 12.39
C GLY A 29 14.28 -11.58 13.04
N ASP A 30 14.98 -10.46 13.14
CA ASP A 30 14.43 -9.20 13.66
C ASP A 30 13.81 -8.31 12.59
N THR A 31 13.94 -8.68 11.31
CA THR A 31 13.38 -7.93 10.19
C THR A 31 11.89 -8.23 10.04
N ARG A 32 11.11 -7.17 9.93
CA ARG A 32 9.66 -7.21 9.68
C ARG A 32 9.36 -6.22 8.58
N LEU A 33 9.24 -6.72 7.36
CA LEU A 33 8.97 -5.92 6.17
C LEU A 33 7.48 -5.97 5.83
N LEU A 34 6.87 -4.80 5.66
CA LEU A 34 5.58 -4.66 5.02
C LEU A 34 5.81 -4.28 3.55
N PHE A 35 5.42 -5.16 2.65
CA PHE A 35 5.54 -4.97 1.21
C PHE A 35 4.15 -4.69 0.62
N ASP A 36 3.94 -3.52 0.06
CA ASP A 36 2.65 -2.96 -0.33
C ASP A 36 1.62 -2.94 0.80
N THR A 37 0.53 -2.23 0.64
CA THR A 37 -0.41 -1.95 1.74
C THR A 37 -1.88 -2.20 1.38
N GLY A 38 -2.15 -2.69 0.16
CA GLY A 38 -3.51 -2.80 -0.34
C GLY A 38 -4.12 -1.46 -0.73
N GLU A 39 -5.39 -1.48 -1.05
CA GLU A 39 -6.12 -0.29 -1.49
C GLU A 39 -6.62 0.55 -0.30
N ARG A 40 -7.08 -0.08 0.76
CA ARG A 40 -7.75 0.58 1.90
C ARG A 40 -7.19 0.10 3.24
N ASP A 41 -7.95 -0.73 3.95
CA ASP A 41 -7.63 -1.12 5.33
C ASP A 41 -7.79 -2.63 5.60
N ALA A 42 -8.00 -3.46 4.57
CA ALA A 42 -8.07 -4.90 4.76
C ALA A 42 -6.76 -5.45 5.34
N CYS A 43 -5.62 -4.92 4.93
CA CYS A 43 -4.34 -5.35 5.47
C CYS A 43 -4.23 -5.08 6.99
N LEU A 44 -4.76 -3.96 7.49
CA LEU A 44 -4.85 -3.65 8.92
C LEU A 44 -5.71 -4.65 9.68
N ARG A 45 -6.95 -4.84 9.21
CA ARG A 45 -7.91 -5.73 9.86
C ARG A 45 -7.45 -7.18 9.84
N ASN A 46 -6.84 -7.61 8.75
CA ASN A 46 -6.31 -8.96 8.64
C ASN A 46 -5.07 -9.16 9.51
N ALA A 47 -4.19 -8.16 9.61
CA ALA A 47 -3.07 -8.21 10.54
C ALA A 47 -3.54 -8.40 11.99
N GLU A 48 -4.55 -7.62 12.41
CA GLU A 48 -5.15 -7.75 13.75
C GLU A 48 -5.74 -9.15 13.99
N LYS A 49 -6.53 -9.66 13.05
CA LYS A 49 -7.13 -11.00 13.12
C LYS A 49 -6.09 -12.13 13.16
N LEU A 50 -4.95 -11.91 12.52
CA LEU A 50 -3.83 -12.85 12.49
C LEU A 50 -2.85 -12.68 13.66
N GLY A 51 -3.08 -11.70 14.55
CA GLY A 51 -2.22 -11.41 15.70
C GLY A 51 -0.88 -10.78 15.29
N ILE A 52 -0.81 -10.13 14.12
CA ILE A 52 0.37 -9.43 13.63
C ILE A 52 0.34 -7.98 14.11
N ASP A 53 1.34 -7.61 14.91
CA ASP A 53 1.48 -6.23 15.42
C ASP A 53 2.28 -5.38 14.42
N LEU A 54 1.58 -4.56 13.64
CA LEU A 54 2.18 -3.69 12.63
C LEU A 54 3.05 -2.56 13.23
N ARG A 55 2.92 -2.25 14.52
CA ARG A 55 3.82 -1.32 15.22
C ARG A 55 5.26 -1.84 15.33
N ARG A 56 5.47 -3.12 15.04
CA ARG A 56 6.77 -3.78 15.03
C ARG A 56 7.40 -3.87 13.65
N VAL A 57 6.78 -3.26 12.63
CA VAL A 57 7.35 -3.17 11.29
C VAL A 57 8.67 -2.43 11.35
N THR A 58 9.70 -3.00 10.74
CA THR A 58 11.06 -2.44 10.69
C THR A 58 11.37 -1.78 9.35
N ALA A 59 10.57 -2.04 8.32
CA ALA A 59 10.67 -1.43 7.01
C ALA A 59 9.35 -1.54 6.25
N VAL A 60 9.08 -0.57 5.38
CA VAL A 60 8.01 -0.64 4.38
C VAL A 60 8.63 -0.57 3.00
N ALA A 61 8.13 -1.35 2.05
CA ALA A 61 8.56 -1.26 0.66
C ALA A 61 7.34 -1.23 -0.26
N PHE A 62 7.42 -0.40 -1.32
CA PHE A 62 6.38 -0.31 -2.33
C PHE A 62 6.88 -0.81 -3.67
N SER A 63 6.10 -1.67 -4.31
CA SER A 63 6.36 -2.16 -5.66
C SER A 63 6.19 -1.05 -6.70
N HIS A 64 5.09 -0.30 -6.59
CA HIS A 64 4.75 0.81 -7.48
C HIS A 64 3.63 1.68 -6.86
N ASN A 65 3.33 2.81 -7.49
CA ASN A 65 2.40 3.81 -6.95
C ASN A 65 0.94 3.66 -7.42
N HIS A 66 0.49 2.47 -7.72
CA HIS A 66 -0.93 2.23 -7.91
C HIS A 66 -1.64 2.19 -6.56
N ARG A 67 -2.87 2.67 -6.54
CA ARG A 67 -3.64 2.81 -5.32
C ARG A 67 -3.86 1.48 -4.60
N ASP A 68 -4.11 0.42 -5.33
CA ASP A 68 -4.31 -0.93 -4.82
C ASP A 68 -3.04 -1.55 -4.19
N HIS A 69 -1.91 -0.85 -4.27
CA HIS A 69 -0.64 -1.23 -3.64
C HIS A 69 -0.18 -0.26 -2.54
N CYS A 70 -0.54 1.02 -2.64
CA CYS A 70 -0.09 2.02 -1.67
C CYS A 70 -1.22 2.76 -0.93
N GLY A 71 -2.47 2.54 -1.29
CA GLY A 71 -3.63 3.28 -0.76
C GLY A 71 -3.87 3.07 0.73
N GLY A 72 -3.63 1.86 1.23
CA GLY A 72 -3.75 1.53 2.65
C GLY A 72 -2.73 2.23 3.55
N PHE A 73 -1.63 2.73 2.97
CA PHE A 73 -0.54 3.32 3.74
C PHE A 73 -0.96 4.54 4.58
N LEU A 74 -1.90 5.35 4.11
CA LEU A 74 -2.40 6.50 4.87
C LEU A 74 -3.01 6.11 6.22
N ARG A 75 -3.66 4.95 6.28
CA ARG A 75 -4.22 4.40 7.53
C ARG A 75 -3.16 3.74 8.40
N LEU A 76 -2.18 3.11 7.74
CA LEU A 76 -1.08 2.42 8.41
C LEU A 76 -0.08 3.38 9.06
N ALA A 77 0.15 4.54 8.45
CA ALA A 77 1.16 5.51 8.88
C ALA A 77 1.02 5.93 10.35
N GLU A 78 -0.21 5.98 10.86
CA GLU A 78 -0.47 6.33 12.27
C GLU A 78 -0.06 5.21 13.26
N LEU A 79 0.08 3.99 12.76
CA LEU A 79 0.43 2.81 13.57
C LEU A 79 1.90 2.42 13.45
N LEU A 80 2.52 2.75 12.32
CA LEU A 80 3.91 2.41 12.07
C LEU A 80 4.85 3.22 12.97
N PRO A 81 6.05 2.70 13.27
CA PRO A 81 7.07 3.50 13.95
C PRO A 81 7.34 4.80 13.16
N PRO A 82 7.50 5.95 13.84
CA PRO A 82 7.60 7.25 13.17
C PRO A 82 8.85 7.40 12.29
N ASP A 83 9.86 6.58 12.54
CA ASP A 83 11.15 6.56 11.84
C ASP A 83 11.33 5.31 10.97
N VAL A 84 10.23 4.56 10.70
CA VAL A 84 10.31 3.37 9.86
C VAL A 84 10.79 3.74 8.44
N PRO A 85 11.86 3.11 7.94
CA PRO A 85 12.33 3.37 6.58
C PRO A 85 11.31 2.88 5.56
N ILE A 86 11.09 3.70 4.52
CA ILE A 86 10.20 3.37 3.41
C ILE A 86 11.02 3.30 2.14
N TYR A 87 10.91 2.20 1.43
CA TYR A 87 11.62 1.92 0.20
C TYR A 87 10.66 1.94 -0.99
N ALA A 88 11.03 2.70 -2.01
CA ALA A 88 10.31 2.72 -3.28
C ALA A 88 11.27 3.09 -4.42
N HIS A 89 10.99 2.62 -5.62
CA HIS A 89 11.75 3.03 -6.78
C HIS A 89 11.57 4.54 -7.06
N SER A 90 12.59 5.24 -7.55
CA SER A 90 12.51 6.68 -7.87
C SER A 90 11.36 7.03 -8.81
N GLY A 91 11.00 6.12 -9.72
CA GLY A 91 9.84 6.24 -10.59
C GLY A 91 8.48 6.13 -9.87
N PHE A 92 8.45 5.81 -8.56
CA PHE A 92 7.22 5.76 -7.77
C PHE A 92 6.48 7.10 -7.77
N PHE A 93 7.22 8.21 -7.73
CA PHE A 93 6.68 9.57 -7.68
C PHE A 93 6.41 10.17 -9.06
N ILE A 94 6.76 9.45 -10.15
CA ILE A 94 6.46 9.92 -11.51
C ILE A 94 4.98 9.70 -11.75
N ARG A 95 4.26 10.79 -12.08
CA ARG A 95 2.88 10.73 -12.52
C ARG A 95 2.80 9.81 -13.73
N LYS A 96 2.31 8.61 -13.54
CA LYS A 96 2.06 7.68 -14.64
C LYS A 96 0.81 8.15 -15.36
N TRP A 97 1.00 8.82 -16.49
CA TRP A 97 -0.06 8.91 -17.46
C TRP A 97 -0.24 7.49 -18.00
N TRP A 98 -1.36 6.90 -17.72
CA TRP A 98 -1.78 5.78 -18.53
C TRP A 98 -1.73 6.26 -19.97
N ASP A 99 -1.01 5.54 -20.84
CA ASP A 99 -1.06 5.77 -22.30
C ASP A 99 -2.45 5.33 -22.75
N HIS A 100 -3.39 6.26 -22.57
CA HIS A 100 -4.79 6.03 -22.91
C HIS A 100 -4.96 6.23 -24.40
N ARG A 101 -4.60 5.24 -25.14
CA ARG A 101 -5.24 4.98 -26.42
C ARG A 101 -6.65 4.41 -26.20
N CYS A 102 -7.24 4.69 -25.06
CA CYS A 102 -8.60 4.32 -24.71
C CYS A 102 -9.56 5.39 -25.19
N ASP A 103 -10.73 4.98 -25.65
CA ASP A 103 -11.79 5.87 -26.10
C ASP A 103 -12.16 6.91 -25.04
N PRO A 104 -12.48 8.17 -25.46
CA PRO A 104 -12.84 9.26 -24.56
C PRO A 104 -13.82 8.93 -23.44
N PRO A 105 -14.86 8.12 -23.63
CA PRO A 105 -15.78 7.73 -22.56
C PRO A 105 -15.11 6.97 -21.38
N GLN A 106 -14.06 6.22 -21.67
CA GLN A 106 -13.32 5.49 -20.63
C GLN A 106 -12.41 6.43 -19.81
N GLN A 107 -11.92 7.50 -20.43
CA GLN A 107 -11.15 8.53 -19.74
C GLN A 107 -11.99 9.30 -18.72
N GLU A 108 -13.22 9.66 -19.06
CA GLU A 108 -14.14 10.31 -18.14
C GLU A 108 -14.51 9.39 -16.96
N THR A 109 -14.80 8.12 -17.23
CA THR A 109 -15.10 7.14 -16.20
C THR A 109 -13.92 6.95 -15.24
N TYR A 110 -12.70 6.94 -15.76
CA TYR A 110 -11.50 6.80 -14.96
C TYR A 110 -11.25 8.05 -14.11
N ALA A 111 -11.40 9.25 -14.68
CA ALA A 111 -11.30 10.49 -13.93
C ALA A 111 -12.34 10.58 -12.81
N GLN A 112 -13.58 10.21 -13.07
CA GLN A 112 -14.64 10.11 -12.06
C GLN A 112 -14.32 9.09 -10.97
N THR A 113 -13.73 7.96 -11.34
CA THR A 113 -13.29 6.94 -10.39
C THR A 113 -12.16 7.47 -9.50
N LEU A 114 -11.22 8.24 -10.04
CA LEU A 114 -10.16 8.89 -9.25
C LEU A 114 -10.72 9.93 -8.26
N GLU A 115 -11.75 10.69 -8.63
CA GLU A 115 -12.42 11.61 -7.73
C GLU A 115 -13.14 10.88 -6.57
N LEU A 116 -13.78 9.75 -6.86
CA LEU A 116 -14.45 8.91 -5.87
C LEU A 116 -13.47 8.23 -4.89
N VAL A 117 -12.24 8.03 -5.31
CA VAL A 117 -11.22 7.31 -4.53
C VAL A 117 -10.28 8.24 -3.75
N GLY A 118 -10.46 9.54 -3.87
CA GLY A 118 -9.67 10.57 -3.18
C GLY A 118 -8.42 11.00 -3.96
N PRO A 119 -7.78 12.08 -3.54
CA PRO A 119 -6.62 12.60 -4.21
C PRO A 119 -5.47 11.60 -4.20
N PRO A 120 -4.61 11.61 -5.22
CA PRO A 120 -3.37 10.85 -5.20
C PRO A 120 -2.56 11.24 -3.96
N ILE A 121 -1.83 10.29 -3.40
CA ILE A 121 -0.90 10.57 -2.30
C ILE A 121 0.15 11.53 -2.84
N GLU A 122 0.20 12.73 -2.28
CA GLU A 122 1.15 13.75 -2.72
C GLU A 122 2.59 13.33 -2.39
N PRO A 123 3.54 13.49 -3.30
CA PRO A 123 4.94 13.17 -3.04
C PRO A 123 5.49 13.87 -1.79
N SER A 124 5.05 15.10 -1.53
CA SER A 124 5.42 15.89 -0.35
C SER A 124 5.12 15.18 0.97
N TRP A 125 4.05 14.39 1.02
CA TRP A 125 3.69 13.64 2.21
C TRP A 125 4.72 12.54 2.54
N PHE A 126 5.22 11.82 1.54
CA PHE A 126 6.28 10.82 1.74
C PHE A 126 7.58 11.46 2.22
N PHE A 127 7.94 12.65 1.71
CA PHE A 127 9.12 13.39 2.16
C PHE A 127 8.97 13.88 3.61
N GLN A 128 7.76 14.27 4.03
CA GLN A 128 7.50 14.66 5.41
C GLN A 128 7.63 13.50 6.40
N GLN A 129 7.47 12.26 5.94
CA GLN A 129 7.64 11.04 6.74
C GLN A 129 9.08 10.50 6.73
N GLY A 130 10.05 11.26 6.24
CA GLY A 130 11.47 10.89 6.31
C GLY A 130 11.97 9.99 5.19
N LEU A 131 11.28 9.95 4.05
CA LEU A 131 11.82 9.36 2.83
C LEU A 131 13.06 10.15 2.41
N THR A 132 14.21 9.76 2.95
CA THR A 132 15.51 10.24 2.50
C THR A 132 15.88 9.48 1.22
N GLY A 133 16.18 10.25 0.19
CA GLY A 133 16.35 9.84 -1.18
C GLY A 133 17.18 8.57 -1.41
N PHE A 134 16.87 7.98 -2.52
CA PHE A 134 17.59 6.90 -3.18
C PHE A 134 18.65 7.49 -4.08
#